data_1c8e2b852f6047735ae3ddb636c101a1
#
_entry.id   1c8e2b852f6047735ae3ddb636c101a1
#
_cell.length_a   1.000
_cell.length_b   1.000
_cell.length_c   1.000
_cell.angle_alpha   90.00
_cell.angle_beta   90.00
_cell.angle_gamma   90.00
#
_symmetry.space_group_name_H-M   'P 1'
#
loop_
_entity.id
_entity.type
_entity.pdbx_description
1 polymer ?
#
loop_
_entity_poly.entity_id
_entity_poly.type
_entity_poly.pdbx_seq_one_letter_code
_entity_poly.pdbx_strand_id
1 'polypeptide(L)'
;MFRTFINAWKITDLRKKLLFTALIILIYRIGSAMPVPFVDIASEGIFGEEAAGTFLTYLSMMTGNAFNYGTLFALSITPYINASIIIQLLAVAIPALQKLSKEGEEGRKKMNKITRYFALGLGFAQSIAYYFFIKSQNMLLTDANGKAFTGFYAVLQAIVVILCYTAGTALVMWLGEQINEKGIGNGISMILFAGIVARMPTTIANLYQYMDRGGAYFVLVPIAAIALVGMIFFIVWMDNGERKIPIQYAKRVVGRKMYGGQNTHMPIKVNMCGVLPVIFASSVLSILPTIAMFAPGEEGGFWNKLTTVWLGQTHPFYGTIYFIFIIFFAYFYAAIQYNPIEMADNLRKNSGSIPGIRPGKPTVSYITNILNRMTLIGALLLSVVAMFPIIYSQIAGLFTEYGMNLAVGGTSIIIMVGVALETEKQLESQMMMRHYKGFLD
;
A
#
# COMPACT_ATOMS: atom_id res chain seq x y z
N MET A 1 8.02 -20.44 -2.19
CA MET A 1 6.58 -20.12 -2.34
C MET A 1 5.70 -21.34 -2.58
N PHE A 2 5.70 -22.03 -3.73
CA PHE A 2 4.78 -23.15 -3.98
C PHE A 2 4.86 -24.27 -2.94
N ARG A 3 6.06 -24.69 -2.52
CA ARG A 3 6.23 -25.73 -1.49
C ARG A 3 5.70 -25.29 -0.13
N THR A 4 5.88 -24.03 0.23
CA THR A 4 5.37 -23.42 1.47
C THR A 4 3.85 -23.46 1.51
N PHE A 5 3.17 -23.08 0.42
CA PHE A 5 1.71 -23.15 0.31
C PHE A 5 1.19 -24.60 0.35
N ILE A 6 1.81 -25.53 -0.37
CA ILE A 6 1.41 -26.96 -0.35
C ILE A 6 1.55 -27.54 1.05
N ASN A 7 2.63 -27.22 1.76
CA ASN A 7 2.84 -27.69 3.12
C ASN A 7 1.86 -27.07 4.12
N ALA A 8 1.58 -25.75 3.98
CA ALA A 8 0.58 -25.07 4.78
C ALA A 8 -0.84 -25.66 4.58
N TRP A 9 -1.18 -26.06 3.34
CA TRP A 9 -2.47 -26.68 3.02
C TRP A 9 -2.69 -28.02 3.71
N LYS A 10 -1.63 -28.79 4.01
CA LYS A 10 -1.71 -30.05 4.74
C LYS A 10 -2.09 -29.85 6.21
N ILE A 11 -1.84 -28.67 6.77
CA ILE A 11 -2.12 -28.35 8.17
C ILE A 11 -3.56 -27.80 8.26
N THR A 12 -4.43 -28.52 8.98
CA THR A 12 -5.88 -28.22 9.04
C THR A 12 -6.22 -26.81 9.49
N ASP A 13 -5.49 -26.25 10.48
CA ASP A 13 -5.77 -24.90 10.97
C ASP A 13 -5.29 -23.81 10.01
N LEU A 14 -4.13 -24.01 9.35
CA LEU A 14 -3.64 -23.08 8.35
C LEU A 14 -4.53 -23.11 7.10
N ARG A 15 -5.02 -24.29 6.72
CA ARG A 15 -6.00 -24.43 5.64
C ARG A 15 -7.29 -23.67 5.94
N LYS A 16 -7.83 -23.75 7.17
CA LYS A 16 -9.01 -22.97 7.57
C LYS A 16 -8.78 -21.47 7.47
N LYS A 17 -7.62 -20.98 7.93
CA LYS A 17 -7.26 -19.56 7.84
C LYS A 17 -7.09 -19.10 6.40
N LEU A 18 -6.45 -19.91 5.54
CA LEU A 18 -6.30 -19.63 4.10
C LEU A 18 -7.66 -19.55 3.41
N LEU A 19 -8.54 -20.53 3.65
CA LEU A 19 -9.89 -20.55 3.10
C LEU A 19 -10.71 -19.35 3.58
N PHE A 20 -10.57 -18.97 4.86
CA PHE A 20 -11.24 -17.79 5.40
C PHE A 20 -10.75 -16.50 4.71
N THR A 21 -9.44 -16.34 4.53
CA THR A 21 -8.87 -15.19 3.79
C THR A 21 -9.37 -15.16 2.36
N ALA A 22 -9.39 -16.30 1.67
CA ALA A 22 -9.92 -16.39 0.31
C ALA A 22 -11.41 -16.05 0.24
N LEU A 23 -12.21 -16.49 1.21
CA LEU A 23 -13.64 -16.14 1.32
C LEU A 23 -13.83 -14.61 1.46
N ILE A 24 -13.07 -13.97 2.35
CA ILE A 24 -13.13 -12.51 2.53
C ILE A 24 -12.75 -11.77 1.25
N ILE A 25 -11.71 -12.22 0.55
CA ILE A 25 -11.31 -11.63 -0.76
C ILE A 25 -12.44 -11.79 -1.78
N LEU A 26 -13.12 -12.93 -1.81
CA LEU A 26 -14.26 -13.17 -2.69
C LEU A 26 -15.42 -12.23 -2.37
N ILE A 27 -15.77 -12.05 -1.09
CA ILE A 27 -16.81 -11.09 -0.65
C ILE A 27 -16.42 -9.67 -1.08
N TYR A 28 -15.16 -9.27 -0.88
CA TYR A 28 -14.66 -7.98 -1.35
C TYR A 28 -14.82 -7.82 -2.86
N ARG A 29 -14.53 -8.84 -3.66
CA ARG A 29 -14.69 -8.79 -5.13
C ARG A 29 -16.14 -8.68 -5.56
N ILE A 30 -17.06 -9.37 -4.91
CA ILE A 30 -18.50 -9.23 -5.16
C ILE A 30 -18.95 -7.79 -4.88
N GLY A 31 -18.59 -7.22 -3.72
CA GLY A 31 -18.96 -5.85 -3.39
C GLY A 31 -18.31 -4.80 -4.31
N SER A 32 -17.11 -5.10 -4.86
CA SER A 32 -16.46 -4.25 -5.88
C SER A 32 -17.14 -4.29 -7.25
N ALA A 33 -18.05 -5.22 -7.48
CA ALA A 33 -18.85 -5.32 -8.70
C ALA A 33 -20.30 -4.85 -8.52
N MET A 34 -20.74 -4.59 -7.26
CA MET A 34 -22.10 -4.16 -6.96
C MET A 34 -22.28 -2.68 -7.29
N PRO A 35 -23.22 -2.30 -8.19
CA PRO A 35 -23.50 -0.90 -8.47
C PRO A 35 -24.21 -0.23 -7.28
N VAL A 36 -23.98 1.08 -7.11
CA VAL A 36 -24.67 1.90 -6.12
C VAL A 36 -26.01 2.39 -6.69
N PRO A 37 -27.11 2.36 -5.92
CA PRO A 37 -28.38 2.92 -6.37
C PRO A 37 -28.25 4.38 -6.81
N PHE A 38 -28.99 4.78 -7.83
CA PHE A 38 -29.00 6.13 -8.42
C PHE A 38 -27.70 6.55 -9.16
N VAL A 39 -26.76 5.65 -9.33
CA VAL A 39 -25.57 5.88 -10.13
C VAL A 39 -25.68 5.06 -11.41
N ASP A 40 -25.63 5.73 -12.56
CA ASP A 40 -25.66 5.11 -13.88
C ASP A 40 -24.34 5.37 -14.58
N ILE A 41 -23.49 4.37 -14.58
CA ILE A 41 -22.19 4.46 -15.23
C ILE A 41 -22.22 3.59 -16.46
N ALA A 42 -22.00 4.22 -17.61
CA ALA A 42 -21.87 3.53 -18.88
C ALA A 42 -20.80 2.42 -18.81
N SER A 43 -20.90 1.43 -19.70
CA SER A 43 -19.98 0.28 -19.78
C SER A 43 -18.50 0.67 -19.90
N GLU A 44 -18.22 1.90 -20.32
CA GLU A 44 -16.87 2.46 -20.46
C GLU A 44 -16.27 3.03 -19.15
N GLY A 45 -17.08 3.15 -18.09
CA GLY A 45 -16.67 3.75 -16.82
C GLY A 45 -16.68 5.28 -16.84
N ILE A 46 -16.33 5.90 -15.68
CA ILE A 46 -16.29 7.37 -15.50
C ILE A 46 -15.16 8.00 -16.32
N PHE A 47 -14.06 7.28 -16.44
CA PHE A 47 -12.86 7.76 -17.12
C PHE A 47 -12.74 7.04 -18.46
N GLY A 48 -13.00 7.77 -19.53
CA GLY A 48 -12.65 7.34 -20.88
C GLY A 48 -11.12 7.21 -21.06
N GLU A 49 -10.68 6.80 -22.22
CA GLU A 49 -9.25 6.63 -22.56
C GLU A 49 -8.41 7.92 -22.34
N GLU A 50 -9.03 9.09 -22.39
CA GLU A 50 -8.37 10.39 -22.25
C GLU A 50 -7.88 10.70 -20.81
N ALA A 51 -8.42 10.03 -19.80
CA ALA A 51 -8.00 10.24 -18.40
C ALA A 51 -6.75 9.43 -18.01
N ALA A 52 -6.15 8.72 -18.94
CA ALA A 52 -4.96 7.93 -18.73
C ALA A 52 -3.79 8.81 -18.21
N GLY A 53 -3.19 8.41 -17.07
CA GLY A 53 -2.10 9.16 -16.44
C GLY A 53 -2.53 10.20 -15.40
N THR A 54 -3.82 10.35 -15.13
CA THR A 54 -4.32 11.22 -14.05
C THR A 54 -4.29 10.51 -12.69
N PHE A 55 -4.38 11.30 -11.61
CA PHE A 55 -4.53 10.79 -10.25
C PHE A 55 -5.74 9.84 -10.11
N LEU A 56 -6.80 10.09 -10.83
CA LEU A 56 -8.03 9.29 -10.82
C LEU A 56 -7.80 7.87 -11.34
N THR A 57 -6.95 7.73 -12.35
CA THR A 57 -6.50 6.42 -12.85
C THR A 57 -5.73 5.65 -11.78
N TYR A 58 -4.89 6.35 -10.99
CA TYR A 58 -4.18 5.73 -9.86
C TYR A 58 -5.15 5.21 -8.79
N LEU A 59 -6.15 6.00 -8.38
CA LEU A 59 -7.19 5.53 -7.45
C LEU A 59 -7.95 4.33 -8.01
N SER A 60 -8.31 4.38 -9.28
CA SER A 60 -8.95 3.27 -9.98
C SER A 60 -8.07 2.01 -9.99
N MET A 61 -6.75 2.16 -10.12
CA MET A 61 -5.81 1.04 -10.05
C MET A 61 -5.79 0.39 -8.67
N MET A 62 -5.76 1.16 -7.61
CA MET A 62 -5.73 0.65 -6.22
C MET A 62 -7.04 -0.03 -5.82
N THR A 63 -8.17 0.41 -6.37
CA THR A 63 -9.50 -0.12 -6.05
C THR A 63 -9.93 -1.28 -6.98
N GLY A 64 -9.07 -1.67 -7.92
CA GLY A 64 -9.40 -2.73 -8.90
C GLY A 64 -10.51 -2.34 -9.87
N ASN A 65 -10.56 -1.10 -10.33
CA ASN A 65 -11.57 -0.44 -11.16
C ASN A 65 -12.89 -0.09 -10.43
N ALA A 66 -13.06 -0.44 -9.16
CA ALA A 66 -14.28 -0.11 -8.43
C ALA A 66 -14.56 1.41 -8.41
N PHE A 67 -13.51 2.23 -8.33
CA PHE A 67 -13.61 3.69 -8.40
C PHE A 67 -14.09 4.17 -9.78
N ASN A 68 -13.62 3.58 -10.86
CA ASN A 68 -14.02 3.96 -12.22
C ASN A 68 -15.47 3.58 -12.55
N TYR A 69 -15.98 2.51 -11.94
CA TYR A 69 -17.34 2.06 -12.13
C TYR A 69 -18.33 2.49 -11.05
N GLY A 70 -17.92 3.37 -10.12
CA GLY A 70 -18.78 3.89 -9.07
C GLY A 70 -19.47 2.82 -8.23
N THR A 71 -18.82 1.69 -8.01
CA THR A 71 -19.38 0.55 -7.27
C THR A 71 -19.38 0.81 -5.78
N LEU A 72 -20.04 -0.05 -5.00
CA LEU A 72 -20.16 0.08 -3.54
C LEU A 72 -18.82 0.27 -2.83
N PHE A 73 -17.76 -0.39 -3.32
CA PHE A 73 -16.42 -0.28 -2.76
C PHE A 73 -15.49 0.67 -3.56
N ALA A 74 -16.06 1.69 -4.22
CA ALA A 74 -15.30 2.65 -5.00
C ALA A 74 -14.16 3.33 -4.21
N LEU A 75 -14.40 3.74 -2.98
CA LEU A 75 -13.38 4.32 -2.10
C LEU A 75 -12.45 3.27 -1.49
N SER A 76 -12.84 1.98 -1.52
CA SER A 76 -12.05 0.85 -1.00
C SER A 76 -11.51 1.13 0.41
N ILE A 77 -10.24 0.82 0.65
CA ILE A 77 -9.55 0.99 1.94
C ILE A 77 -8.78 2.32 2.03
N THR A 78 -8.83 3.16 0.99
CA THR A 78 -8.06 4.42 0.90
C THR A 78 -8.30 5.36 2.09
N PRO A 79 -9.55 5.60 2.58
CA PRO A 79 -9.78 6.45 3.74
C PRO A 79 -9.10 5.91 5.01
N TYR A 80 -9.04 4.59 5.18
CA TYR A 80 -8.38 3.97 6.32
C TYR A 80 -6.85 4.10 6.25
N ILE A 81 -6.26 3.95 5.07
CA ILE A 81 -4.83 4.15 4.87
C ILE A 81 -4.46 5.58 5.21
N ASN A 82 -5.20 6.56 4.67
CA ASN A 82 -4.97 7.98 4.95
C ASN A 82 -5.12 8.29 6.45
N ALA A 83 -6.15 7.75 7.09
CA ALA A 83 -6.37 7.88 8.53
C ALA A 83 -5.19 7.30 9.35
N SER A 84 -4.73 6.11 8.98
CA SER A 84 -3.60 5.45 9.64
C SER A 84 -2.32 6.29 9.53
N ILE A 85 -2.05 6.84 8.35
CA ILE A 85 -0.91 7.73 8.11
C ILE A 85 -1.02 8.98 8.99
N ILE A 86 -2.16 9.66 8.97
CA ILE A 86 -2.38 10.88 9.74
C ILE A 86 -2.22 10.61 11.25
N ILE A 87 -2.81 9.54 11.76
CA ILE A 87 -2.70 9.17 13.19
C ILE A 87 -1.26 8.81 13.57
N GLN A 88 -0.50 8.13 12.70
CA GLN A 88 0.91 7.84 12.94
C GLN A 88 1.76 9.12 12.97
N LEU A 89 1.50 10.07 12.07
CA LEU A 89 2.16 11.38 12.08
C LEU A 89 1.80 12.18 13.36
N LEU A 90 0.52 12.19 13.73
CA LEU A 90 0.05 12.85 14.95
C LEU A 90 0.60 12.19 16.22
N ALA A 91 0.85 10.89 16.21
CA ALA A 91 1.46 10.19 17.36
C ALA A 91 2.90 10.63 17.62
N VAL A 92 3.59 11.20 16.63
CA VAL A 92 4.91 11.82 16.84
C VAL A 92 4.78 13.25 17.38
N ALA A 93 3.77 14.00 16.89
CA ALA A 93 3.57 15.40 17.22
C ALA A 93 2.85 15.61 18.57
N ILE A 94 1.92 14.73 18.93
CA ILE A 94 1.06 14.85 20.10
C ILE A 94 1.55 13.93 21.24
N PRO A 95 2.03 14.48 22.39
CA PRO A 95 2.55 13.68 23.50
C PRO A 95 1.57 12.64 24.06
N ALA A 96 0.26 12.94 24.05
CA ALA A 96 -0.77 12.02 24.51
C ALA A 96 -0.86 10.75 23.63
N LEU A 97 -0.80 10.90 22.29
CA LEU A 97 -0.79 9.77 21.35
C LEU A 97 0.56 9.02 21.39
N GLN A 98 1.66 9.74 21.62
CA GLN A 98 2.98 9.12 21.81
C GLN A 98 3.02 8.20 23.04
N LYS A 99 2.40 8.62 24.16
CA LYS A 99 2.26 7.76 25.35
C LYS A 99 1.47 6.50 25.03
N LEU A 100 0.31 6.63 24.39
CA LEU A 100 -0.51 5.51 23.95
C LEU A 100 0.26 4.54 23.04
N SER A 101 1.07 5.04 22.13
CA SER A 101 1.90 4.20 21.24
C SER A 101 2.93 3.35 22.02
N LYS A 102 3.38 3.80 23.19
CA LYS A 102 4.36 3.13 24.07
C LYS A 102 3.72 2.20 25.10
N GLU A 103 2.42 2.27 25.34
CA GLU A 103 1.68 1.45 26.33
C GLU A 103 1.53 -0.03 25.96
N GLY A 104 2.18 -0.51 24.88
CA GLY A 104 2.12 -1.92 24.46
C GLY A 104 0.80 -2.31 23.80
N GLU A 105 0.24 -3.48 24.14
CA GLU A 105 -0.93 -4.04 23.46
C GLU A 105 -2.23 -3.24 23.69
N GLU A 106 -2.44 -2.73 24.89
CA GLU A 106 -3.61 -1.90 25.21
C GLU A 106 -3.56 -0.56 24.48
N GLY A 107 -2.40 0.08 24.42
CA GLY A 107 -2.19 1.30 23.69
C GLY A 107 -2.44 1.11 22.18
N ARG A 108 -1.96 0.00 21.61
CA ARG A 108 -2.24 -0.37 20.21
C ARG A 108 -3.74 -0.53 19.93
N LYS A 109 -4.49 -1.20 20.81
CA LYS A 109 -5.94 -1.34 20.68
C LYS A 109 -6.65 0.00 20.69
N LYS A 110 -6.25 0.93 21.59
CA LYS A 110 -6.80 2.30 21.65
C LYS A 110 -6.45 3.10 20.38
N MET A 111 -5.20 3.02 19.91
CA MET A 111 -4.76 3.68 18.66
C MET A 111 -5.56 3.18 17.46
N ASN A 112 -5.73 1.86 17.31
CA ASN A 112 -6.53 1.28 16.23
C ASN A 112 -8.00 1.75 16.28
N LYS A 113 -8.57 1.90 17.49
CA LYS A 113 -9.92 2.43 17.67
C LYS A 113 -10.04 3.88 17.22
N ILE A 114 -9.06 4.73 17.57
CA ILE A 114 -9.00 6.14 17.13
C ILE A 114 -8.86 6.19 15.60
N THR A 115 -7.97 5.41 15.03
CA THR A 115 -7.76 5.32 13.57
C THR A 115 -9.05 4.92 12.86
N ARG A 116 -9.80 3.97 13.41
CA ARG A 116 -11.08 3.51 12.85
C ARG A 116 -12.14 4.62 12.82
N TYR A 117 -12.34 5.36 13.90
CA TYR A 117 -13.29 6.47 13.92
C TYR A 117 -12.87 7.59 12.98
N PHE A 118 -11.58 7.90 12.96
CA PHE A 118 -11.05 8.93 12.06
C PHE A 118 -11.18 8.50 10.60
N ALA A 119 -10.97 7.22 10.28
CA ALA A 119 -11.16 6.66 8.95
C ALA A 119 -12.61 6.74 8.48
N LEU A 120 -13.59 6.50 9.37
CA LEU A 120 -15.01 6.68 9.06
C LEU A 120 -15.33 8.13 8.75
N GLY A 121 -14.82 9.08 9.54
CA GLY A 121 -14.98 10.51 9.28
C GLY A 121 -14.38 10.95 7.93
N LEU A 122 -13.18 10.49 7.62
CA LEU A 122 -12.55 10.73 6.31
C LEU A 122 -13.32 10.05 5.17
N GLY A 123 -13.80 8.82 5.39
CA GLY A 123 -14.61 8.09 4.42
C GLY A 123 -15.90 8.82 4.09
N PHE A 124 -16.58 9.38 5.10
CA PHE A 124 -17.76 10.21 4.91
C PHE A 124 -17.45 11.48 4.09
N ALA A 125 -16.38 12.21 4.44
CA ALA A 125 -15.95 13.39 3.70
C ALA A 125 -15.60 13.04 2.24
N GLN A 126 -14.86 11.95 2.01
CA GLN A 126 -14.53 11.48 0.66
C GLN A 126 -15.75 10.97 -0.12
N SER A 127 -16.76 10.41 0.57
CA SER A 127 -18.03 10.01 -0.07
C SER A 127 -18.81 11.21 -0.59
N ILE A 128 -18.84 12.31 0.17
CA ILE A 128 -19.43 13.58 -0.28
C ILE A 128 -18.70 14.08 -1.52
N ALA A 129 -17.39 14.03 -1.47
CA ALA A 129 -16.52 14.39 -2.57
C ALA A 129 -16.82 13.64 -3.85
N TYR A 130 -16.86 12.36 -3.72
CA TYR A 130 -17.09 11.46 -4.84
C TYR A 130 -18.50 11.61 -5.41
N TYR A 131 -19.50 11.89 -4.57
CA TYR A 131 -20.85 12.24 -5.03
C TYR A 131 -20.85 13.48 -5.93
N PHE A 132 -20.20 14.57 -5.49
CA PHE A 132 -20.11 15.78 -6.31
C PHE A 132 -19.34 15.54 -7.61
N PHE A 133 -18.32 14.72 -7.58
CA PHE A 133 -17.57 14.33 -8.75
C PHE A 133 -18.44 13.55 -9.76
N ILE A 134 -19.18 12.52 -9.32
CA ILE A 134 -20.13 11.78 -10.18
C ILE A 134 -21.19 12.70 -10.76
N LYS A 135 -21.68 13.63 -9.94
CA LYS A 135 -22.65 14.65 -10.36
C LYS A 135 -22.11 15.56 -11.44
N SER A 136 -20.84 16.01 -11.33
CA SER A 136 -20.20 16.86 -12.34
C SER A 136 -19.99 16.15 -13.68
N GLN A 137 -19.87 14.84 -13.68
CA GLN A 137 -19.75 14.00 -14.85
C GLN A 137 -21.11 13.59 -15.45
N ASN A 138 -22.24 14.09 -14.90
CA ASN A 138 -23.61 13.73 -15.33
C ASN A 138 -23.91 12.22 -15.31
N MET A 139 -23.31 11.48 -14.38
CA MET A 139 -23.46 10.03 -14.22
C MET A 139 -24.44 9.63 -13.11
N LEU A 140 -25.26 10.55 -12.66
CA LEU A 140 -26.39 10.27 -11.78
C LEU A 140 -27.61 9.93 -12.62
N LEU A 141 -28.40 8.94 -12.15
CA LEU A 141 -29.70 8.63 -12.74
C LEU A 141 -30.54 9.90 -12.86
N THR A 142 -31.10 10.10 -14.05
CA THR A 142 -32.00 11.20 -14.41
C THR A 142 -33.46 10.75 -14.37
N ASP A 143 -34.38 11.69 -14.33
CA ASP A 143 -35.81 11.43 -14.47
C ASP A 143 -36.16 10.86 -15.85
N ALA A 144 -37.35 10.33 -16.03
CA ALA A 144 -37.88 9.79 -17.30
C ALA A 144 -37.75 10.77 -18.49
N ASN A 145 -37.59 12.07 -18.22
CA ASN A 145 -37.39 13.13 -19.20
C ASN A 145 -35.89 13.49 -19.42
N GLY A 146 -34.96 12.72 -18.91
CA GLY A 146 -33.52 12.98 -19.04
C GLY A 146 -33.02 14.21 -18.24
N LYS A 147 -33.83 14.73 -17.30
CA LYS A 147 -33.44 15.85 -16.43
C LYS A 147 -32.97 15.37 -15.07
N ALA A 148 -31.97 16.06 -14.50
CA ALA A 148 -31.52 15.77 -13.14
C ALA A 148 -32.67 15.94 -12.14
N PHE A 149 -32.76 15.06 -11.15
CA PHE A 149 -33.77 15.16 -10.07
C PHE A 149 -33.64 16.53 -9.37
N THR A 150 -34.78 17.14 -9.06
CA THR A 150 -34.86 18.42 -8.37
C THR A 150 -35.65 18.29 -7.05
N GLY A 151 -35.42 19.21 -6.13
CA GLY A 151 -36.13 19.25 -4.84
C GLY A 151 -35.80 18.04 -3.92
N PHE A 152 -36.82 17.46 -3.32
CA PHE A 152 -36.71 16.39 -2.33
C PHE A 152 -35.99 15.14 -2.87
N TYR A 153 -36.28 14.75 -4.10
CA TYR A 153 -35.64 13.57 -4.74
C TYR A 153 -34.15 13.75 -4.95
N ALA A 154 -33.69 14.95 -5.27
CA ALA A 154 -32.25 15.24 -5.40
C ALA A 154 -31.50 15.11 -4.07
N VAL A 155 -32.13 15.56 -2.97
CA VAL A 155 -31.56 15.42 -1.62
C VAL A 155 -31.56 13.95 -1.19
N LEU A 156 -32.62 13.21 -1.46
CA LEU A 156 -32.71 11.78 -1.16
C LEU A 156 -31.64 10.98 -1.93
N GLN A 157 -31.48 11.26 -3.23
CA GLN A 157 -30.43 10.67 -4.06
C GLN A 157 -29.03 10.92 -3.47
N ALA A 158 -28.73 12.16 -3.09
CA ALA A 158 -27.46 12.53 -2.48
C ALA A 158 -27.20 11.76 -1.18
N ILE A 159 -28.18 11.73 -0.28
CA ILE A 159 -28.07 11.03 1.01
C ILE A 159 -27.82 9.53 0.79
N VAL A 160 -28.60 8.88 -0.08
CA VAL A 160 -28.47 7.44 -0.33
C VAL A 160 -27.08 7.12 -0.91
N VAL A 161 -26.64 7.84 -1.91
CA VAL A 161 -25.32 7.61 -2.55
C VAL A 161 -24.19 7.81 -1.55
N ILE A 162 -24.19 8.92 -0.78
CA ILE A 162 -23.17 9.19 0.23
C ILE A 162 -23.15 8.12 1.32
N LEU A 163 -24.31 7.70 1.81
CA LEU A 163 -24.41 6.64 2.83
C LEU A 163 -23.92 5.29 2.27
N CYS A 164 -24.26 4.94 1.03
CA CYS A 164 -23.78 3.71 0.40
C CYS A 164 -22.24 3.67 0.31
N TYR A 165 -21.59 4.74 -0.14
CA TYR A 165 -20.12 4.79 -0.20
C TYR A 165 -19.47 4.77 1.19
N THR A 166 -20.05 5.47 2.15
CA THR A 166 -19.57 5.45 3.54
C THR A 166 -19.71 4.06 4.17
N ALA A 167 -20.85 3.41 3.96
CA ALA A 167 -21.07 2.04 4.42
C ALA A 167 -20.13 1.06 3.73
N GLY A 168 -19.91 1.23 2.42
CA GLY A 168 -18.94 0.44 1.66
C GLY A 168 -17.53 0.52 2.24
N THR A 169 -17.06 1.73 2.56
CA THR A 169 -15.76 1.94 3.22
C THR A 169 -15.68 1.27 4.59
N ALA A 170 -16.74 1.39 5.40
CA ALA A 170 -16.83 0.75 6.72
C ALA A 170 -16.78 -0.78 6.60
N LEU A 171 -17.49 -1.36 5.63
CA LEU A 171 -17.47 -2.79 5.35
C LEU A 171 -16.10 -3.28 4.93
N VAL A 172 -15.42 -2.58 4.01
CA VAL A 172 -14.07 -2.96 3.55
C VAL A 172 -13.07 -2.91 4.71
N MET A 173 -13.15 -1.89 5.57
CA MET A 173 -12.33 -1.81 6.78
C MET A 173 -12.59 -3.00 7.71
N TRP A 174 -13.85 -3.35 7.97
CA TRP A 174 -14.23 -4.50 8.80
C TRP A 174 -13.72 -5.82 8.19
N LEU A 175 -13.83 -6.00 6.86
CA LEU A 175 -13.29 -7.18 6.16
C LEU A 175 -11.77 -7.29 6.35
N GLY A 176 -11.04 -6.19 6.25
CA GLY A 176 -9.60 -6.16 6.52
C GLY A 176 -9.25 -6.57 7.96
N GLU A 177 -10.02 -6.11 8.95
CA GLU A 177 -9.85 -6.50 10.35
C GLU A 177 -10.14 -7.98 10.58
N GLN A 178 -11.17 -8.55 9.94
CA GLN A 178 -11.46 -9.98 10.03
C GLN A 178 -10.31 -10.84 9.48
N ILE A 179 -9.62 -10.42 8.42
CA ILE A 179 -8.41 -11.11 7.94
C ILE A 179 -7.31 -11.04 9.00
N ASN A 180 -7.09 -9.89 9.65
CA ASN A 180 -6.07 -9.75 10.70
C ASN A 180 -6.34 -10.65 11.90
N GLU A 181 -7.61 -10.82 12.30
CA GLU A 181 -8.00 -11.62 13.48
C GLU A 181 -8.03 -13.13 13.20
N LYS A 182 -8.61 -13.53 12.07
CA LYS A 182 -8.93 -14.95 11.78
C LYS A 182 -8.24 -15.50 10.54
N GLY A 183 -7.63 -14.64 9.74
CA GLY A 183 -6.99 -14.99 8.48
C GLY A 183 -5.48 -15.15 8.56
N ILE A 184 -4.83 -14.96 7.42
CA ILE A 184 -3.39 -14.94 7.24
C ILE A 184 -3.01 -13.68 6.46
N GLY A 185 -1.92 -13.05 6.85
CA GLY A 185 -1.43 -11.82 6.25
C GLY A 185 -2.00 -10.57 6.92
N ASN A 186 -1.54 -9.43 6.47
CA ASN A 186 -2.12 -8.13 6.83
C ASN A 186 -3.39 -7.91 6.00
N GLY A 187 -4.55 -7.82 6.64
CA GLY A 187 -5.84 -7.75 5.95
C GLY A 187 -5.96 -6.56 5.01
N ILE A 188 -5.43 -5.40 5.41
CA ILE A 188 -5.41 -4.19 4.58
C ILE A 188 -4.59 -4.43 3.30
N SER A 189 -3.38 -4.96 3.47
CA SER A 189 -2.48 -5.29 2.37
C SER A 189 -3.07 -6.37 1.46
N MET A 190 -3.77 -7.36 2.02
CA MET A 190 -4.45 -8.42 1.24
C MET A 190 -5.61 -7.89 0.39
N ILE A 191 -6.38 -6.92 0.89
CA ILE A 191 -7.46 -6.27 0.13
C ILE A 191 -6.86 -5.45 -1.03
N LEU A 192 -5.79 -4.67 -0.77
CA LEU A 192 -5.07 -3.95 -1.83
C LEU A 192 -4.51 -4.90 -2.89
N PHE A 193 -3.88 -5.99 -2.45
CA PHE A 193 -3.37 -7.04 -3.33
C PHE A 193 -4.48 -7.61 -4.22
N ALA A 194 -5.63 -7.94 -3.64
CA ALA A 194 -6.78 -8.45 -4.39
C ALA A 194 -7.31 -7.43 -5.41
N GLY A 195 -7.33 -6.13 -5.09
CA GLY A 195 -7.70 -5.07 -6.03
C GLY A 195 -6.73 -4.98 -7.20
N ILE A 196 -5.42 -4.99 -6.93
CA ILE A 196 -4.37 -4.87 -7.96
C ILE A 196 -4.36 -6.10 -8.88
N VAL A 197 -4.38 -7.31 -8.30
CA VAL A 197 -4.37 -8.58 -9.08
C VAL A 197 -5.60 -8.70 -9.97
N ALA A 198 -6.74 -8.20 -9.53
CA ALA A 198 -7.98 -8.24 -10.31
C ALA A 198 -7.91 -7.40 -11.60
N ARG A 199 -7.01 -6.42 -11.69
CA ARG A 199 -6.77 -5.65 -12.93
C ARG A 199 -5.74 -6.28 -13.86
N MET A 200 -5.01 -7.29 -13.43
CA MET A 200 -4.01 -7.94 -14.29
C MET A 200 -4.57 -8.42 -15.64
N PRO A 201 -5.75 -9.09 -15.69
CA PRO A 201 -6.32 -9.50 -16.99
C PRO A 201 -6.59 -8.32 -17.93
N THR A 202 -7.15 -7.23 -17.42
CA THR A 202 -7.42 -6.03 -18.23
C THR A 202 -6.13 -5.35 -18.68
N THR A 203 -5.10 -5.33 -17.84
CA THR A 203 -3.78 -4.82 -18.21
C THR A 203 -3.16 -5.62 -19.35
N ILE A 204 -3.25 -6.96 -19.29
CA ILE A 204 -2.75 -7.83 -20.37
C ILE A 204 -3.53 -7.58 -21.66
N ALA A 205 -4.87 -7.46 -21.57
CA ALA A 205 -5.71 -7.16 -22.73
C ALA A 205 -5.34 -5.80 -23.36
N ASN A 206 -5.10 -4.77 -22.56
CA ASN A 206 -4.67 -3.46 -23.04
C ASN A 206 -3.30 -3.52 -23.71
N LEU A 207 -2.35 -4.27 -23.17
CA LEU A 207 -1.05 -4.48 -23.81
C LEU A 207 -1.20 -5.15 -25.19
N TYR A 208 -2.11 -6.11 -25.31
CA TYR A 208 -2.41 -6.74 -26.60
C TYR A 208 -3.02 -5.75 -27.59
N GLN A 209 -3.97 -4.91 -27.16
CA GLN A 209 -4.55 -3.85 -28.01
C GLN A 209 -3.49 -2.83 -28.48
N TYR A 210 -2.51 -2.49 -27.66
CA TYR A 210 -1.40 -1.66 -28.09
C TYR A 210 -0.55 -2.35 -29.17
N MET A 211 -0.33 -3.66 -29.08
CA MET A 211 0.37 -4.42 -30.14
C MET A 211 -0.36 -4.39 -31.46
N ASP A 212 -1.70 -4.49 -31.46
CA ASP A 212 -2.52 -4.45 -32.67
C ASP A 212 -2.46 -3.10 -33.40
N ARG A 213 -2.14 -2.00 -32.70
CA ARG A 213 -1.95 -0.68 -33.32
C ARG A 213 -0.69 -0.60 -34.21
N GLY A 214 0.25 -1.55 -34.09
CA GLY A 214 1.45 -1.63 -34.92
C GLY A 214 2.49 -0.52 -34.64
N GLY A 215 3.43 -0.32 -35.57
CA GLY A 215 4.45 0.72 -35.44
C GLY A 215 5.41 0.52 -34.25
N ALA A 216 5.71 1.59 -33.52
CA ALA A 216 6.61 1.56 -32.35
C ALA A 216 6.10 0.69 -31.21
N TYR A 217 4.78 0.46 -31.11
CA TYR A 217 4.19 -0.36 -30.05
C TYR A 217 4.63 -1.82 -30.11
N PHE A 218 4.92 -2.34 -31.30
CA PHE A 218 5.42 -3.71 -31.47
C PHE A 218 6.75 -3.98 -30.76
N VAL A 219 7.55 -2.95 -30.58
CA VAL A 219 8.83 -3.03 -29.83
C VAL A 219 8.64 -2.65 -28.36
N LEU A 220 7.83 -1.62 -28.07
CA LEU A 220 7.63 -1.11 -26.72
C LEU A 220 6.90 -2.11 -25.83
N VAL A 221 5.86 -2.82 -26.32
CA VAL A 221 5.09 -3.76 -25.50
C VAL A 221 5.95 -4.94 -24.97
N PRO A 222 6.75 -5.64 -25.81
CA PRO A 222 7.68 -6.66 -25.29
C PRO A 222 8.70 -6.11 -24.29
N ILE A 223 9.24 -4.91 -24.53
CA ILE A 223 10.16 -4.26 -23.58
C ILE A 223 9.48 -4.00 -22.25
N ALA A 224 8.23 -3.50 -22.26
CA ALA A 224 7.44 -3.31 -21.05
C ALA A 224 7.22 -4.63 -20.28
N ALA A 225 6.87 -5.70 -20.98
CA ALA A 225 6.65 -7.02 -20.37
C ALA A 225 7.94 -7.56 -19.71
N ILE A 226 9.08 -7.48 -20.40
CA ILE A 226 10.37 -7.88 -19.85
C ILE A 226 10.74 -7.02 -18.64
N ALA A 227 10.52 -5.72 -18.72
CA ALA A 227 10.79 -4.79 -17.64
C ALA A 227 9.91 -5.06 -16.40
N LEU A 228 8.63 -5.41 -16.59
CA LEU A 228 7.73 -5.81 -15.50
C LEU A 228 8.26 -7.05 -14.77
N VAL A 229 8.68 -8.08 -15.50
CA VAL A 229 9.29 -9.27 -14.91
C VAL A 229 10.60 -8.93 -14.20
N GLY A 230 11.43 -8.09 -14.81
CA GLY A 230 12.66 -7.58 -14.21
C GLY A 230 12.43 -6.83 -12.91
N MET A 231 11.38 -5.99 -12.83
CA MET A 231 11.00 -5.29 -11.61
C MET A 231 10.56 -6.26 -10.50
N ILE A 232 9.76 -7.27 -10.82
CA ILE A 232 9.36 -8.29 -9.83
C ILE A 232 10.61 -8.97 -9.26
N PHE A 233 11.53 -9.40 -10.11
CA PHE A 233 12.78 -10.01 -9.67
C PHE A 233 13.61 -9.06 -8.81
N PHE A 234 13.72 -7.79 -9.20
CA PHE A 234 14.45 -6.77 -8.46
C PHE A 234 13.86 -6.50 -7.08
N ILE A 235 12.52 -6.44 -6.96
CA ILE A 235 11.84 -6.25 -5.66
C ILE A 235 12.07 -7.46 -4.76
N VAL A 236 11.94 -8.68 -5.29
CA VAL A 236 12.21 -9.91 -4.52
C VAL A 236 13.66 -9.95 -4.01
N TRP A 237 14.62 -9.58 -4.86
CA TRP A 237 16.02 -9.49 -4.48
C TRP A 237 16.26 -8.45 -3.39
N MET A 238 15.65 -7.26 -3.51
CA MET A 238 15.74 -6.19 -2.52
C MET A 238 15.13 -6.58 -1.17
N ASP A 239 13.94 -7.19 -1.15
CA ASP A 239 13.22 -7.57 0.08
C ASP A 239 13.86 -8.74 0.83
N ASN A 240 14.64 -9.57 0.13
CA ASN A 240 15.43 -10.64 0.73
C ASN A 240 16.84 -10.19 1.11
N GLY A 241 17.26 -8.99 0.66
CA GLY A 241 18.55 -8.40 1.04
C GLY A 241 18.61 -8.07 2.53
N GLU A 242 19.61 -8.57 3.24
CA GLU A 242 19.82 -8.28 4.66
C GLU A 242 21.29 -8.03 4.99
N ARG A 243 21.53 -7.08 5.91
CA ARG A 243 22.84 -6.83 6.53
C ARG A 243 22.91 -7.60 7.84
N LYS A 244 23.78 -8.60 7.93
CA LYS A 244 24.01 -9.40 9.14
C LYS A 244 25.05 -8.72 10.01
N ILE A 245 24.64 -8.26 11.21
CA ILE A 245 25.55 -7.71 12.22
C ILE A 245 25.95 -8.85 13.15
N PRO A 246 27.25 -9.19 13.28
CA PRO A 246 27.68 -10.25 14.17
C PRO A 246 27.47 -9.83 15.64
N ILE A 247 26.90 -10.72 16.44
CA ILE A 247 26.70 -10.57 17.86
C ILE A 247 27.38 -11.74 18.58
N GLN A 248 28.15 -11.42 19.62
CA GLN A 248 28.74 -12.41 20.51
C GLN A 248 28.02 -12.34 21.85
N TYR A 249 27.55 -13.49 22.33
CA TYR A 249 27.00 -13.63 23.67
C TYR A 249 28.06 -14.13 24.63
N ALA A 250 28.10 -13.55 25.84
CA ALA A 250 29.04 -13.98 26.88
C ALA A 250 28.79 -15.48 27.22
N LYS A 251 29.85 -16.24 27.31
CA LYS A 251 29.78 -17.63 27.79
C LYS A 251 29.44 -17.65 29.28
N ARG A 252 28.40 -18.38 29.65
CA ARG A 252 28.02 -18.56 31.05
C ARG A 252 28.47 -19.94 31.51
N VAL A 253 29.31 -19.98 32.54
CA VAL A 253 29.74 -21.24 33.19
C VAL A 253 28.78 -21.49 34.34
N VAL A 254 28.05 -22.61 34.29
CA VAL A 254 27.19 -23.06 35.38
C VAL A 254 27.72 -24.43 35.82
N GLY A 255 28.45 -24.43 36.92
CA GLY A 255 29.18 -25.62 37.40
C GLY A 255 30.33 -26.02 36.47
N ARG A 256 30.39 -27.29 36.06
CA ARG A 256 31.39 -27.84 35.10
C ARG A 256 31.00 -27.71 33.64
N LYS A 257 29.77 -27.24 33.32
CA LYS A 257 29.29 -27.13 31.96
C LYS A 257 29.28 -25.66 31.50
N MET A 258 29.85 -25.45 30.31
CA MET A 258 29.86 -24.17 29.64
C MET A 258 28.58 -24.06 28.80
N TYR A 259 27.70 -23.08 29.13
CA TYR A 259 26.51 -22.75 28.36
C TYR A 259 26.71 -21.38 27.68
N GLY A 260 26.30 -21.27 26.39
CA GLY A 260 26.41 -20.03 25.61
C GLY A 260 27.68 -19.94 24.77
N GLY A 261 27.90 -18.80 24.18
CA GLY A 261 29.01 -18.56 23.25
C GLY A 261 28.63 -18.84 21.79
N GLN A 262 27.35 -18.97 21.48
CA GLN A 262 26.90 -18.97 20.09
C GLN A 262 27.08 -17.58 19.48
N ASN A 263 27.83 -17.52 18.40
CA ASN A 263 27.88 -16.34 17.57
C ASN A 263 26.60 -16.30 16.73
N THR A 264 25.74 -15.34 16.99
CA THR A 264 24.54 -15.09 16.22
C THR A 264 24.68 -13.81 15.43
N HIS A 265 23.78 -13.61 14.49
CA HIS A 265 23.75 -12.41 13.70
C HIS A 265 22.41 -11.70 13.89
N MET A 266 22.43 -10.37 13.99
CA MET A 266 21.23 -9.53 13.93
C MET A 266 21.02 -9.14 12.46
N PRO A 267 19.97 -9.65 11.79
CA PRO A 267 19.68 -9.29 10.43
C PRO A 267 18.98 -7.93 10.40
N ILE A 268 19.50 -6.99 9.61
CA ILE A 268 18.84 -5.74 9.25
C ILE A 268 18.51 -5.80 7.78
N LYS A 269 17.24 -5.76 7.43
CA LYS A 269 16.78 -5.81 6.04
C LYS A 269 17.18 -4.54 5.29
N VAL A 270 17.44 -4.65 3.98
CA VAL A 270 17.67 -3.50 3.10
C VAL A 270 16.39 -2.66 3.00
N ASN A 271 15.26 -3.31 2.77
CA ASN A 271 13.94 -2.68 2.80
C ASN A 271 13.33 -2.86 4.20
N MET A 272 13.75 -2.02 5.15
CA MET A 272 13.24 -2.06 6.53
C MET A 272 11.80 -1.57 6.65
N CYS A 273 11.41 -0.62 5.81
CA CYS A 273 10.12 0.07 5.90
C CYS A 273 9.04 -0.58 5.01
N GLY A 274 9.41 -1.59 4.21
CA GLY A 274 8.49 -2.24 3.28
C GLY A 274 7.94 -1.28 2.23
N VAL A 275 6.66 -1.40 1.98
CA VAL A 275 5.93 -0.62 0.96
C VAL A 275 5.42 0.73 1.50
N LEU A 276 5.39 0.92 2.83
CA LEU A 276 4.75 2.06 3.48
C LEU A 276 5.25 3.43 3.01
N PRO A 277 6.56 3.69 2.85
CA PRO A 277 7.04 4.99 2.37
C PRO A 277 6.47 5.37 1.00
N VAL A 278 6.30 4.40 0.12
CA VAL A 278 5.77 4.60 -1.23
C VAL A 278 4.27 4.92 -1.19
N ILE A 279 3.51 4.21 -0.32
CA ILE A 279 2.09 4.48 -0.09
C ILE A 279 1.90 5.88 0.53
N PHE A 280 2.74 6.26 1.49
CA PHE A 280 2.66 7.57 2.14
C PHE A 280 2.97 8.70 1.16
N ALA A 281 4.04 8.55 0.36
CA ALA A 281 4.40 9.53 -0.66
C ALA A 281 3.27 9.72 -1.68
N SER A 282 2.70 8.63 -2.20
CA SER A 282 1.58 8.70 -3.14
C SER A 282 0.31 9.28 -2.51
N SER A 283 0.00 8.94 -1.25
CA SER A 283 -1.17 9.48 -0.54
C SER A 283 -1.07 10.98 -0.33
N VAL A 284 0.10 11.50 0.08
CA VAL A 284 0.30 12.94 0.26
C VAL A 284 0.23 13.68 -1.08
N LEU A 285 0.85 13.14 -2.13
CA LEU A 285 0.77 13.73 -3.47
C LEU A 285 -0.66 13.74 -4.03
N SER A 286 -1.50 12.81 -3.60
CA SER A 286 -2.89 12.72 -4.02
C SER A 286 -3.82 13.77 -3.38
N ILE A 287 -3.40 14.40 -2.28
CA ILE A 287 -4.23 15.38 -1.55
C ILE A 287 -4.57 16.59 -2.43
N LEU A 288 -3.58 17.18 -3.10
CA LEU A 288 -3.79 18.38 -3.92
C LEU A 288 -4.72 18.13 -5.12
N PRO A 289 -4.50 17.07 -5.95
CA PRO A 289 -5.46 16.72 -6.99
C PRO A 289 -6.85 16.39 -6.45
N THR A 290 -6.96 15.77 -5.27
CA THR A 290 -8.25 15.50 -4.64
C THR A 290 -8.97 16.80 -4.26
N ILE A 291 -8.27 17.78 -3.69
CA ILE A 291 -8.86 19.09 -3.39
C ILE A 291 -9.30 19.81 -4.67
N ALA A 292 -8.52 19.69 -5.75
CA ALA A 292 -8.87 20.30 -7.04
C ALA A 292 -10.16 19.73 -7.65
N MET A 293 -10.53 18.49 -7.33
CA MET A 293 -11.82 17.93 -7.74
C MET A 293 -13.02 18.70 -7.15
N PHE A 294 -12.84 19.30 -5.96
CA PHE A 294 -13.91 20.10 -5.32
C PHE A 294 -13.87 21.57 -5.72
N ALA A 295 -12.70 22.09 -5.97
CA ALA A 295 -12.46 23.47 -6.31
C ALA A 295 -11.57 23.52 -7.57
N PRO A 296 -12.14 23.16 -8.73
CA PRO A 296 -11.43 23.26 -9.99
C PRO A 296 -11.18 24.74 -10.28
N GLY A 297 -10.04 25.29 -10.10
CA GLY A 297 -9.75 26.71 -10.37
C GLY A 297 -10.13 27.13 -11.79
N GLU A 298 -10.01 28.41 -12.10
CA GLU A 298 -10.25 28.94 -13.45
C GLU A 298 -9.38 28.21 -14.48
N GLU A 299 -9.95 27.91 -15.64
CA GLU A 299 -9.24 27.26 -16.75
C GLU A 299 -7.98 28.09 -17.12
N GLY A 300 -6.80 27.45 -17.07
CA GLY A 300 -5.52 28.11 -17.33
C GLY A 300 -4.90 28.84 -16.13
N GLY A 301 -5.57 28.92 -14.99
CA GLY A 301 -5.05 29.49 -13.74
C GLY A 301 -3.89 28.67 -13.15
N PHE A 302 -3.11 29.28 -12.27
CA PHE A 302 -1.97 28.61 -11.60
C PHE A 302 -2.41 27.34 -10.86
N TRP A 303 -3.55 27.36 -10.16
CA TRP A 303 -4.10 26.23 -9.42
C TRP A 303 -4.45 25.06 -10.34
N ASN A 304 -5.12 25.35 -11.45
CA ASN A 304 -5.46 24.31 -12.44
C ASN A 304 -4.18 23.71 -13.06
N LYS A 305 -3.22 24.53 -13.49
CA LYS A 305 -1.94 24.05 -14.02
C LYS A 305 -1.15 23.22 -13.01
N LEU A 306 -1.13 23.62 -11.73
CA LEU A 306 -0.44 22.89 -10.67
C LEU A 306 -1.05 21.50 -10.48
N THR A 307 -2.38 21.39 -10.39
CA THR A 307 -3.07 20.16 -10.00
C THR A 307 -3.30 19.19 -11.16
N THR A 308 -3.56 19.70 -12.36
CA THR A 308 -3.87 18.86 -13.53
C THR A 308 -2.63 18.55 -14.39
N VAL A 309 -1.74 19.54 -14.56
CA VAL A 309 -0.56 19.38 -15.43
C VAL A 309 0.66 18.94 -14.63
N TRP A 310 1.11 19.72 -13.65
CA TRP A 310 2.36 19.48 -12.95
C TRP A 310 2.31 18.30 -12.00
N LEU A 311 1.19 18.05 -11.33
CA LEU A 311 0.94 16.88 -10.50
C LEU A 311 0.30 15.71 -11.27
N GLY A 312 0.18 15.82 -12.58
CA GLY A 312 -0.14 14.67 -13.44
C GLY A 312 0.96 13.61 -13.37
N GLN A 313 0.60 12.34 -13.28
CA GLN A 313 1.57 11.23 -13.14
C GLN A 313 2.56 11.11 -14.30
N THR A 314 2.22 11.66 -15.47
CA THR A 314 3.09 11.66 -16.65
C THR A 314 4.08 12.83 -16.67
N HIS A 315 3.94 13.82 -15.77
CA HIS A 315 4.81 14.99 -15.77
C HIS A 315 6.10 14.75 -14.97
N PRO A 316 7.29 15.18 -15.45
CA PRO A 316 8.57 14.98 -14.75
C PRO A 316 8.61 15.58 -13.34
N PHE A 317 7.89 16.67 -13.11
CA PHE A 317 7.79 17.34 -11.82
C PHE A 317 7.15 16.44 -10.76
N TYR A 318 6.08 15.71 -11.12
CA TYR A 318 5.48 14.71 -10.24
C TYR A 318 6.50 13.64 -9.84
N GLY A 319 7.23 13.08 -10.79
CA GLY A 319 8.25 12.08 -10.51
C GLY A 319 9.32 12.59 -9.55
N THR A 320 9.79 13.82 -9.73
CA THR A 320 10.82 14.42 -8.86
C THR A 320 10.34 14.59 -7.44
N ILE A 321 9.14 15.14 -7.23
CA ILE A 321 8.55 15.30 -5.89
C ILE A 321 8.28 13.93 -5.26
N TYR A 322 7.78 12.99 -6.04
CA TYR A 322 7.52 11.63 -5.58
C TYR A 322 8.79 10.93 -5.08
N PHE A 323 9.89 11.06 -5.81
CA PHE A 323 11.21 10.58 -5.40
C PHE A 323 11.64 11.16 -4.05
N ILE A 324 11.55 12.50 -3.89
CA ILE A 324 11.91 13.18 -2.65
C ILE A 324 11.04 12.70 -1.49
N PHE A 325 9.74 12.55 -1.71
CA PHE A 325 8.81 12.10 -0.67
C PHE A 325 9.04 10.64 -0.27
N ILE A 326 9.37 9.75 -1.20
CA ILE A 326 9.72 8.37 -0.86
C ILE A 326 10.92 8.35 0.10
N ILE A 327 11.98 9.10 -0.19
CA ILE A 327 13.16 9.18 0.68
C ILE A 327 12.78 9.78 2.04
N PHE A 328 12.04 10.89 2.05
CA PHE A 328 11.60 11.54 3.28
C PHE A 328 10.79 10.58 4.17
N PHE A 329 9.78 9.93 3.61
CA PHE A 329 8.94 9.00 4.37
C PHE A 329 9.68 7.72 4.77
N ALA A 330 10.66 7.27 4.00
CA ALA A 330 11.49 6.14 4.39
C ALA A 330 12.30 6.45 5.66
N TYR A 331 12.94 7.60 5.72
CA TYR A 331 13.65 8.03 6.93
C TYR A 331 12.71 8.29 8.10
N PHE A 332 11.58 8.94 7.84
CA PHE A 332 10.57 9.22 8.86
C PHE A 332 10.05 7.92 9.49
N TYR A 333 9.66 6.95 8.66
CA TYR A 333 9.13 5.67 9.13
C TYR A 333 10.20 4.82 9.83
N ALA A 334 11.42 4.78 9.30
CA ALA A 334 12.53 4.10 9.94
C ALA A 334 12.83 4.66 11.35
N ALA A 335 12.76 5.97 11.52
CA ALA A 335 12.97 6.63 12.82
C ALA A 335 11.88 6.30 13.86
N ILE A 336 10.64 6.05 13.41
CA ILE A 336 9.53 5.65 14.27
C ILE A 336 9.62 4.17 14.64
N GLN A 337 9.91 3.32 13.66
CA GLN A 337 9.84 1.87 13.81
C GLN A 337 11.06 1.30 14.55
N TYR A 338 12.23 1.87 14.31
CA TYR A 338 13.49 1.38 14.87
C TYR A 338 14.06 2.40 15.85
N ASN A 339 14.14 1.98 17.12
CA ASN A 339 14.79 2.76 18.17
C ASN A 339 16.20 2.18 18.46
N PRO A 340 17.27 2.82 17.97
CA PRO A 340 18.63 2.31 18.16
C PRO A 340 19.04 2.18 19.63
N ILE A 341 18.50 3.04 20.51
CA ILE A 341 18.79 3.03 21.94
C ILE A 341 18.22 1.75 22.57
N GLU A 342 16.95 1.47 22.27
CA GLU A 342 16.27 0.27 22.77
C GLU A 342 16.90 -1.00 22.23
N MET A 343 17.31 -1.01 20.95
CA MET A 343 18.03 -2.13 20.35
C MET A 343 19.37 -2.40 21.05
N ALA A 344 20.15 -1.36 21.33
CA ALA A 344 21.43 -1.48 22.05
C ALA A 344 21.23 -1.92 23.50
N ASP A 345 20.19 -1.41 24.20
CA ASP A 345 19.86 -1.80 25.57
C ASP A 345 19.38 -3.26 25.65
N ASN A 346 18.60 -3.71 24.70
CA ASN A 346 18.16 -5.11 24.60
C ASN A 346 19.34 -6.05 24.36
N LEU A 347 20.30 -5.68 23.51
CA LEU A 347 21.56 -6.41 23.36
C LEU A 347 22.31 -6.51 24.67
N ARG A 348 22.46 -5.40 25.40
CA ARG A 348 23.15 -5.35 26.69
C ARG A 348 22.44 -6.20 27.74
N LYS A 349 21.11 -6.11 27.87
CA LYS A 349 20.31 -6.91 28.79
C LYS A 349 20.47 -8.42 28.56
N ASN A 350 20.59 -8.81 27.31
CA ASN A 350 20.80 -10.21 26.92
C ASN A 350 22.29 -10.62 26.92
N SER A 351 23.18 -9.82 27.52
CA SER A 351 24.64 -10.09 27.56
C SER A 351 25.28 -10.25 26.18
N GLY A 352 24.68 -9.64 25.14
CA GLY A 352 25.18 -9.60 23.78
C GLY A 352 26.08 -8.39 23.57
N SER A 353 27.14 -8.55 22.79
CA SER A 353 28.04 -7.47 22.39
C SER A 353 28.37 -7.59 20.89
N ILE A 354 28.64 -6.43 20.28
CA ILE A 354 29.14 -6.39 18.91
C ILE A 354 30.67 -6.45 18.97
N PRO A 355 31.33 -7.40 18.27
CA PRO A 355 32.77 -7.52 18.29
C PRO A 355 33.47 -6.20 17.92
N GLY A 356 34.43 -5.78 18.76
CA GLY A 356 35.19 -4.55 18.53
C GLY A 356 34.49 -3.25 18.95
N ILE A 357 33.24 -3.28 19.46
CA ILE A 357 32.50 -2.09 19.88
C ILE A 357 32.13 -2.18 21.36
N ARG A 358 32.46 -1.13 22.15
CA ARG A 358 32.12 -1.07 23.57
C ARG A 358 30.60 -0.97 23.73
N PRO A 359 30.00 -1.71 24.70
CA PRO A 359 28.57 -1.58 25.05
C PRO A 359 28.22 -0.16 25.47
N GLY A 360 27.00 0.28 25.15
CA GLY A 360 26.47 1.61 25.49
C GLY A 360 26.43 2.58 24.31
N LYS A 361 26.78 3.85 24.51
CA LYS A 361 26.71 4.90 23.47
C LYS A 361 27.41 4.54 22.15
N PRO A 362 28.62 3.94 22.11
CA PRO A 362 29.26 3.54 20.87
C PRO A 362 28.43 2.51 20.07
N THR A 363 27.78 1.55 20.76
CA THR A 363 26.88 0.57 20.14
C THR A 363 25.65 1.25 19.53
N VAL A 364 25.06 2.22 20.23
CA VAL A 364 23.93 3.03 19.71
C VAL A 364 24.34 3.76 18.43
N SER A 365 25.47 4.48 18.46
CA SER A 365 25.97 5.21 17.29
C SER A 365 26.24 4.29 16.10
N TYR A 366 26.79 3.12 16.33
CA TYR A 366 27.07 2.14 15.28
C TYR A 366 25.77 1.63 14.64
N ILE A 367 24.79 1.23 15.46
CA ILE A 367 23.47 0.77 14.98
C ILE A 367 22.77 1.90 14.21
N THR A 368 22.77 3.14 14.74
CA THR A 368 22.19 4.31 14.06
C THR A 368 22.80 4.54 12.68
N ASN A 369 24.12 4.47 12.56
CA ASN A 369 24.81 4.64 11.29
C ASN A 369 24.46 3.55 10.27
N ILE A 370 24.32 2.30 10.72
CA ILE A 370 23.88 1.20 9.85
C ILE A 370 22.42 1.41 9.41
N LEU A 371 21.52 1.71 10.35
CA LEU A 371 20.12 1.96 10.04
C LEU A 371 19.97 3.08 9.00
N ASN A 372 20.65 4.21 9.20
CA ASN A 372 20.60 5.34 8.27
C ASN A 372 21.10 4.97 6.86
N ARG A 373 22.19 4.23 6.77
CA ARG A 373 22.73 3.78 5.48
C ARG A 373 21.80 2.78 4.79
N MET A 374 21.26 1.82 5.54
CA MET A 374 20.33 0.83 4.99
C MET A 374 19.02 1.48 4.55
N THR A 375 18.50 2.44 5.33
CA THR A 375 17.30 3.22 4.96
C THR A 375 17.52 4.00 3.66
N LEU A 376 18.68 4.66 3.50
CA LEU A 376 19.01 5.37 2.26
C LEU A 376 19.03 4.43 1.06
N ILE A 377 19.74 3.32 1.18
CA ILE A 377 19.85 2.33 0.09
C ILE A 377 18.46 1.78 -0.24
N GLY A 378 17.69 1.37 0.76
CA GLY A 378 16.32 0.86 0.57
C GLY A 378 15.40 1.90 -0.09
N ALA A 379 15.44 3.16 0.36
CA ALA A 379 14.65 4.24 -0.21
C ALA A 379 15.01 4.52 -1.69
N LEU A 380 16.30 4.52 -2.03
CA LEU A 380 16.75 4.69 -3.42
C LEU A 380 16.27 3.54 -4.31
N LEU A 381 16.42 2.29 -3.85
CA LEU A 381 15.96 1.12 -4.60
C LEU A 381 14.44 1.13 -4.80
N LEU A 382 13.67 1.46 -3.76
CA LEU A 382 12.21 1.63 -3.84
C LEU A 382 11.83 2.75 -4.82
N SER A 383 12.55 3.87 -4.78
CA SER A 383 12.29 5.00 -5.68
C SER A 383 12.51 4.63 -7.14
N VAL A 384 13.54 3.85 -7.46
CA VAL A 384 13.81 3.36 -8.82
C VAL A 384 12.62 2.57 -9.35
N VAL A 385 12.11 1.62 -8.54
CA VAL A 385 10.95 0.81 -8.93
C VAL A 385 9.68 1.66 -9.06
N ALA A 386 9.44 2.56 -8.12
CA ALA A 386 8.25 3.41 -8.12
C ALA A 386 8.20 4.38 -9.31
N MET A 387 9.37 4.91 -9.72
CA MET A 387 9.49 5.86 -10.82
C MET A 387 9.54 5.18 -12.20
N PHE A 388 9.88 3.91 -12.27
CA PHE A 388 10.06 3.22 -13.55
C PHE A 388 8.87 3.37 -14.51
N PRO A 389 7.59 3.12 -14.11
CA PRO A 389 6.46 3.28 -15.01
C PRO A 389 6.26 4.72 -15.50
N ILE A 390 6.59 5.71 -14.65
CA ILE A 390 6.50 7.13 -14.98
C ILE A 390 7.53 7.46 -16.08
N ILE A 391 8.77 7.06 -15.88
CA ILE A 391 9.87 7.27 -16.85
C ILE A 391 9.55 6.52 -18.15
N TYR A 392 9.07 5.28 -18.04
CA TYR A 392 8.70 4.48 -19.20
C TYR A 392 7.58 5.14 -20.03
N SER A 393 6.52 5.63 -19.38
CA SER A 393 5.42 6.33 -20.03
C SER A 393 5.91 7.60 -20.78
N GLN A 394 6.83 8.35 -20.18
CA GLN A 394 7.43 9.53 -20.82
C GLN A 394 8.26 9.15 -22.06
N ILE A 395 9.10 8.12 -21.94
CA ILE A 395 9.91 7.64 -23.06
C ILE A 395 9.00 7.10 -24.17
N ALA A 396 8.00 6.31 -23.84
CA ALA A 396 7.04 5.80 -24.79
C ALA A 396 6.29 6.92 -25.53
N GLY A 397 5.92 8.00 -24.83
CA GLY A 397 5.29 9.18 -25.42
C GLY A 397 6.16 9.93 -26.45
N LEU A 398 7.49 9.77 -26.41
CA LEU A 398 8.39 10.34 -27.44
C LEU A 398 8.37 9.55 -28.76
N PHE A 399 8.01 8.27 -28.69
CA PHE A 399 8.01 7.37 -29.87
C PHE A 399 6.62 7.03 -30.40
N THR A 400 5.56 7.45 -29.67
CA THR A 400 4.16 7.13 -30.01
C THR A 400 3.29 8.37 -29.92
N GLU A 401 2.38 8.57 -30.87
CA GLU A 401 1.47 9.72 -30.91
C GLU A 401 0.48 9.77 -29.73
N TYR A 402 0.08 8.62 -29.21
CA TYR A 402 -0.92 8.51 -28.11
C TYR A 402 -0.31 8.16 -26.76
N GLY A 403 1.04 8.09 -26.65
CA GLY A 403 1.69 7.62 -25.44
C GLY A 403 1.39 6.13 -25.15
N MET A 404 2.05 5.57 -24.17
CA MET A 404 1.76 4.22 -23.67
C MET A 404 1.73 4.28 -22.15
N ASN A 405 0.55 4.16 -21.58
CA ASN A 405 0.41 4.02 -20.15
C ASN A 405 0.53 2.55 -19.75
N LEU A 406 1.57 2.25 -18.98
CA LEU A 406 1.61 0.98 -18.27
C LEU A 406 0.48 1.02 -17.22
N ALA A 407 -0.56 0.23 -17.45
CA ALA A 407 -1.70 0.12 -16.55
C ALA A 407 -1.32 -0.43 -15.16
N VAL A 408 -0.07 -0.86 -14.96
CA VAL A 408 0.47 -1.30 -13.67
C VAL A 408 1.49 -0.26 -13.19
N GLY A 409 1.12 0.53 -12.20
CA GLY A 409 2.02 1.48 -11.54
C GLY A 409 3.12 0.76 -10.76
N GLY A 410 4.30 1.38 -10.61
CA GLY A 410 5.40 0.84 -9.80
C GLY A 410 4.99 0.54 -8.36
N THR A 411 4.16 1.38 -7.76
CA THR A 411 3.52 1.16 -6.44
C THR A 411 2.75 -0.15 -6.39
N SER A 412 1.94 -0.43 -7.41
CA SER A 412 1.11 -1.64 -7.45
C SER A 412 1.96 -2.90 -7.48
N ILE A 413 3.06 -2.91 -8.23
CA ILE A 413 3.99 -4.04 -8.28
C ILE A 413 4.69 -4.24 -6.94
N ILE A 414 5.15 -3.15 -6.30
CA ILE A 414 5.79 -3.21 -4.98
C ILE A 414 4.81 -3.78 -3.95
N ILE A 415 3.56 -3.29 -3.93
CA ILE A 415 2.53 -3.80 -3.01
C ILE A 415 2.26 -5.28 -3.28
N MET A 416 2.07 -5.66 -4.53
CA MET A 416 1.76 -7.04 -4.91
C MET A 416 2.87 -8.01 -4.48
N VAL A 417 4.12 -7.70 -4.78
CA VAL A 417 5.27 -8.56 -4.43
C VAL A 417 5.52 -8.55 -2.93
N GLY A 418 5.48 -7.37 -2.29
CA GLY A 418 5.70 -7.22 -0.85
C GLY A 418 4.67 -7.99 -0.03
N VAL A 419 3.38 -7.91 -0.38
CA VAL A 419 2.30 -8.64 0.30
C VAL A 419 2.47 -10.16 0.12
N ALA A 420 2.83 -10.61 -1.09
CA ALA A 420 3.07 -12.02 -1.35
C ALA A 420 4.23 -12.58 -0.49
N LEU A 421 5.35 -11.84 -0.42
CA LEU A 421 6.52 -12.22 0.40
C LEU A 421 6.23 -12.17 1.90
N GLU A 422 5.51 -11.15 2.37
CA GLU A 422 5.11 -11.03 3.78
C GLU A 422 4.19 -12.18 4.19
N THR A 423 3.21 -12.52 3.35
CA THR A 423 2.29 -13.64 3.58
C THR A 423 3.03 -14.97 3.61
N GLU A 424 3.99 -15.19 2.71
CA GLU A 424 4.84 -16.39 2.73
C GLU A 424 5.64 -16.50 4.02
N LYS A 425 6.33 -15.44 4.45
CA LYS A 425 7.10 -15.40 5.70
C LYS A 425 6.22 -15.64 6.92
N GLN A 426 5.00 -15.12 6.92
CA GLN A 426 4.05 -15.36 8.01
C GLN A 426 3.58 -16.83 8.05
N LEU A 427 3.31 -17.44 6.89
CA LEU A 427 2.98 -18.85 6.78
C LEU A 427 4.12 -19.74 7.30
N GLU A 428 5.35 -19.46 6.88
CA GLU A 428 6.55 -20.19 7.36
C GLU A 428 6.72 -20.08 8.87
N SER A 429 6.56 -18.87 9.42
CA SER A 429 6.64 -18.64 10.86
C SER A 429 5.58 -19.43 11.63
N GLN A 430 4.32 -19.47 11.13
CA GLN A 430 3.26 -20.25 11.77
C GLN A 430 3.46 -21.76 11.66
N MET A 431 4.08 -22.25 10.59
CA MET A 431 4.45 -23.66 10.44
C MET A 431 5.59 -24.04 11.41
N MET A 432 6.63 -23.21 11.54
CA MET A 432 7.75 -23.46 12.44
C MET A 432 7.32 -23.50 13.91
N MET A 433 6.45 -22.60 14.33
CA MET A 433 5.94 -22.59 15.71
C MET A 433 5.21 -23.89 16.11
N ARG A 434 4.63 -24.61 15.16
CA ARG A 434 3.96 -25.90 15.42
C ARG A 434 4.91 -27.09 15.46
N HIS A 435 5.97 -27.08 14.68
CA HIS A 435 7.01 -28.11 14.80
C HIS A 435 7.65 -28.12 16.19
N TYR A 436 7.74 -26.96 16.85
CA TYR A 436 8.26 -26.86 18.22
C TYR A 436 7.27 -27.37 19.29
N LYS A 437 5.94 -27.25 19.06
CA LYS A 437 4.93 -27.77 20.00
C LYS A 437 4.83 -29.31 20.00
N GLY A 438 5.05 -29.94 18.87
CA GLY A 438 5.06 -31.42 18.79
C GLY A 438 6.29 -32.10 19.40
N PHE A 439 7.21 -31.32 19.97
CA PHE A 439 8.39 -31.83 20.71
C PHE A 439 8.21 -31.76 22.26
N LEU A 440 7.10 -31.14 22.72
CA LEU A 440 6.77 -30.94 24.12
C LEU A 440 5.56 -31.77 24.59
N ASP A 441 4.88 -32.43 23.69
CA ASP A 441 3.88 -33.48 23.93
C ASP A 441 4.51 -34.86 23.65
#